data_956cfb02320e1b2f5f508367d34d5acf
#
_entry.id   956cfb02320e1b2f5f508367d34d5acf
#
_cell.length_a   1.000
_cell.length_b   1.000
_cell.length_c   1.000
_cell.angle_alpha   90.00
_cell.angle_beta   90.00
_cell.angle_gamma   90.00
#
_symmetry.space_group_name_H-M   'P 1'
#
loop_
_entity.id
_entity.type
_entity.pdbx_description
1 polymer ?
#
loop_
_entity_poly.entity_id
_entity_poly.type
_entity_poly.pdbx_seq_one_letter_code
_entity_poly.pdbx_strand_id
1 'polypeptide(L)'
;MSTYPPETLDPDYDDGTMPSNVDTLAEAVVGQRIVTVEKDVRIHDRYYGTRNATVITLDNGKRVSLVNTDDCCAYTELEAFLLHPERVDHIITGVGTTDGFTRWHIYADMGDVLELTVGWSSGNPFYYGYGFNITVEEVSA
;
A
#
# COMPACT_ATOMS: atom_id res chain seq x y z
N MET A 1 -1.06 0.62 20.83
CA MET A 1 -0.25 -0.58 20.55
C MET A 1 -0.59 -1.09 19.14
N SER A 2 0.40 -1.36 18.34
CA SER A 2 0.16 -1.85 16.98
C SER A 2 -0.23 -3.32 17.00
N THR A 3 -1.24 -3.69 16.23
CA THR A 3 -1.64 -5.09 16.03
C THR A 3 -0.52 -5.90 15.37
N TYR A 4 0.24 -5.25 14.48
CA TYR A 4 1.37 -5.85 13.78
C TYR A 4 2.64 -5.13 14.19
N PRO A 5 3.62 -5.83 14.79
CA PRO A 5 4.90 -5.18 15.12
C PRO A 5 5.60 -4.72 13.85
N PRO A 6 6.36 -3.62 13.92
CA PRO A 6 7.12 -3.18 12.75
C PRO A 6 8.08 -4.27 12.28
N GLU A 7 8.09 -4.51 10.97
CA GLU A 7 9.05 -5.40 10.36
C GLU A 7 10.38 -4.68 10.15
N THR A 8 11.46 -5.40 10.37
CA THR A 8 12.80 -4.92 10.02
C THR A 8 13.46 -5.95 9.11
N LEU A 9 14.08 -5.47 8.05
CA LEU A 9 14.81 -6.30 7.12
C LEU A 9 16.29 -5.99 7.24
N ASP A 10 17.11 -6.96 6.82
CA ASP A 10 18.53 -6.74 6.67
C ASP A 10 18.75 -5.56 5.72
N PRO A 11 19.65 -4.60 6.06
CA PRO A 11 19.93 -3.47 5.17
C PRO A 11 20.37 -3.86 3.76
N ASP A 12 20.80 -5.11 3.55
CA ASP A 12 21.14 -5.60 2.23
C ASP A 12 19.90 -5.83 1.33
N TYR A 13 18.70 -5.85 1.90
CA TYR A 13 17.45 -6.08 1.16
C TYR A 13 16.60 -4.82 1.04
N ASP A 14 16.70 -3.90 1.98
CA ASP A 14 15.87 -2.70 1.99
C ASP A 14 16.59 -1.56 2.73
N ASP A 15 16.65 -0.40 2.12
CA ASP A 15 17.33 0.79 2.67
C ASP A 15 16.39 1.70 3.46
N GLY A 16 15.19 1.22 3.80
CA GLY A 16 14.18 2.01 4.52
C GLY A 16 13.02 2.42 3.63
N THR A 17 13.04 2.08 2.34
CA THR A 17 11.97 2.43 1.40
C THR A 17 10.65 1.77 1.80
N MET A 18 10.67 0.48 2.17
CA MET A 18 9.44 -0.23 2.48
C MET A 18 8.79 0.26 3.77
N PRO A 19 9.50 0.46 4.89
CA PRO A 19 8.88 1.07 6.06
C PRO A 19 8.31 2.46 5.80
N SER A 20 9.03 3.29 5.03
CA SER A 20 8.55 4.62 4.65
C SER A 20 7.28 4.54 3.81
N ASN A 21 7.20 3.56 2.91
CA ASN A 21 6.04 3.32 2.05
C ASN A 21 4.81 2.95 2.89
N VAL A 22 5.00 2.08 3.89
CA VAL A 22 3.93 1.71 4.84
C VAL A 22 3.46 2.92 5.64
N ASP A 23 4.38 3.76 6.11
CA ASP A 23 4.05 4.96 6.88
C ASP A 23 3.23 5.94 6.02
N THR A 24 3.59 6.10 4.76
CA THR A 24 2.84 6.97 3.83
C THR A 24 1.41 6.47 3.65
N LEU A 25 1.23 5.16 3.49
CA LEU A 25 -0.11 4.58 3.40
C LEU A 25 -0.89 4.80 4.69
N ALA A 26 -0.27 4.57 5.84
CA ALA A 26 -0.91 4.75 7.13
C ALA A 26 -1.40 6.19 7.31
N GLU A 27 -0.58 7.17 6.97
CA GLU A 27 -0.96 8.59 7.05
C GLU A 27 -2.21 8.89 6.21
N ALA A 28 -2.35 8.22 5.08
CA ALA A 28 -3.46 8.44 4.17
C ALA A 28 -4.76 7.82 4.66
N VAL A 29 -4.71 6.65 5.32
CA VAL A 29 -5.93 5.86 5.58
C VAL A 29 -6.37 5.84 7.04
N VAL A 30 -5.47 6.07 7.99
CA VAL A 30 -5.83 6.02 9.43
C VAL A 30 -6.87 7.10 9.75
N GLY A 31 -7.89 6.73 10.51
CA GLY A 31 -8.98 7.61 10.86
C GLY A 31 -10.14 7.62 9.86
N GLN A 32 -10.02 6.90 8.77
CA GLN A 32 -11.01 6.85 7.69
C GLN A 32 -11.60 5.45 7.55
N ARG A 33 -12.66 5.35 6.75
CA ARG A 33 -13.27 4.08 6.36
C ARG A 33 -13.08 3.86 4.88
N ILE A 34 -12.96 2.60 4.47
CA ILE A 34 -12.86 2.25 3.06
C ILE A 34 -14.26 2.19 2.44
N VAL A 35 -14.42 2.86 1.32
CA VAL A 35 -15.64 2.81 0.51
C VAL A 35 -15.50 1.75 -0.58
N THR A 36 -14.42 1.81 -1.36
CA THR A 36 -14.14 0.83 -2.42
C THR A 36 -12.65 0.58 -2.55
N VAL A 37 -12.32 -0.60 -3.11
CA VAL A 37 -10.96 -0.95 -3.52
C VAL A 37 -11.02 -1.48 -4.94
N GLU A 38 -10.20 -0.93 -5.83
CA GLU A 38 -10.12 -1.37 -7.23
C GLU A 38 -8.67 -1.68 -7.58
N LYS A 39 -8.45 -2.84 -8.18
CA LYS A 39 -7.13 -3.30 -8.62
C LYS A 39 -7.00 -3.09 -10.14
N ASP A 40 -5.76 -2.97 -10.58
CA ASP A 40 -5.41 -2.84 -12.01
C ASP A 40 -6.08 -1.65 -12.69
N VAL A 41 -6.19 -0.55 -11.96
CA VAL A 41 -6.63 0.73 -12.52
C VAL A 41 -5.46 1.35 -13.28
N ARG A 42 -5.67 1.74 -14.53
CA ARG A 42 -4.62 2.35 -15.35
C ARG A 42 -4.48 3.82 -14.98
N ILE A 43 -3.31 4.17 -14.47
CA ILE A 43 -2.98 5.54 -14.07
C ILE A 43 -1.77 6.00 -14.87
N HIS A 44 -1.81 7.24 -15.35
CA HIS A 44 -0.66 7.85 -16.00
C HIS A 44 0.24 8.45 -14.92
N ASP A 45 1.40 7.84 -14.73
CA ASP A 45 2.42 8.34 -13.82
C ASP A 45 3.36 9.27 -14.60
N ARG A 46 3.70 10.39 -13.96
CA ARG A 46 4.55 11.41 -14.58
C ARG A 46 5.93 10.87 -14.99
N TYR A 47 6.48 9.97 -14.18
CA TYR A 47 7.85 9.48 -14.37
C TYR A 47 7.90 8.13 -15.07
N TYR A 48 6.92 7.27 -14.84
CA TYR A 48 6.94 5.89 -15.29
C TYR A 48 5.98 5.62 -16.45
N GLY A 49 5.23 6.62 -16.90
CA GLY A 49 4.22 6.44 -17.94
C GLY A 49 2.94 5.84 -17.38
N THR A 50 2.22 5.07 -18.19
CA THR A 50 0.97 4.46 -17.75
C THR A 50 1.27 3.17 -16.97
N ARG A 51 0.79 3.09 -15.74
CA ARG A 51 1.02 1.98 -14.83
C ARG A 51 -0.29 1.50 -14.24
N ASN A 52 -0.30 0.24 -13.79
CA ASN A 52 -1.41 -0.29 -13.03
C ASN A 52 -1.30 0.18 -11.59
N ALA A 53 -2.43 0.49 -10.99
CA ALA A 53 -2.50 0.92 -9.60
C ALA A 53 -3.65 0.23 -8.90
N THR A 54 -3.57 0.17 -7.58
CA THR A 54 -4.69 -0.20 -6.73
C THR A 54 -5.21 1.07 -6.09
N VAL A 55 -6.50 1.34 -6.23
CA VAL A 55 -7.12 2.58 -5.76
C VAL A 55 -8.05 2.26 -4.61
N ILE A 56 -7.79 2.89 -3.47
CA ILE A 56 -8.61 2.80 -2.26
C ILE A 56 -9.38 4.11 -2.14
N THR A 57 -10.71 4.05 -2.22
CA THR A 57 -11.56 5.22 -2.01
C THR A 57 -11.99 5.25 -0.56
N LEU A 58 -11.81 6.39 0.09
CA LEU A 58 -12.09 6.59 1.51
C LEU A 58 -13.36 7.43 1.70
N ASP A 59 -13.93 7.35 2.90
CA ASP A 59 -15.17 8.04 3.25
C ASP A 59 -15.01 9.56 3.37
N ASN A 60 -13.77 10.06 3.40
CA ASN A 60 -13.50 11.51 3.38
C ASN A 60 -13.46 12.10 1.98
N GLY A 61 -13.78 11.31 0.96
CA GLY A 61 -13.75 11.74 -0.44
C GLY A 61 -12.39 11.68 -1.09
N LYS A 62 -11.40 11.09 -0.43
CA LYS A 62 -10.06 10.96 -1.00
C LYS A 62 -9.85 9.58 -1.61
N ARG A 63 -9.03 9.53 -2.64
CA ARG A 63 -8.55 8.28 -3.25
C ARG A 63 -7.07 8.14 -2.99
N VAL A 64 -6.68 6.98 -2.51
CA VAL A 64 -5.28 6.62 -2.32
C VAL A 64 -4.90 5.63 -3.40
N SER A 65 -3.94 6.00 -4.23
CA SER A 65 -3.48 5.16 -5.34
C SER A 65 -2.13 4.56 -5.00
N LEU A 66 -2.05 3.23 -5.03
CA LEU A 66 -0.80 2.49 -4.88
C LEU A 66 -0.36 2.09 -6.28
N VAL A 67 0.52 2.90 -6.87
CA VAL A 67 0.94 2.69 -8.26
C VAL A 67 2.11 1.72 -8.29
N ASN A 68 1.97 0.63 -9.07
CA ASN A 68 3.05 -0.33 -9.25
C ASN A 68 4.28 0.35 -9.85
N THR A 69 5.45 -0.05 -9.39
CA THR A 69 6.70 0.51 -9.89
C THR A 69 7.61 -0.63 -10.38
N ASP A 70 8.46 -0.31 -11.34
CA ASP A 70 9.53 -1.20 -11.75
C ASP A 70 10.70 -0.39 -12.32
N ASP A 71 11.86 -0.96 -12.16
CA ASP A 71 13.07 -0.53 -12.82
C ASP A 71 13.79 -1.80 -13.23
N CYS A 72 14.91 -1.71 -13.88
CA CYS A 72 15.66 -2.84 -14.43
C CYS A 72 15.50 -4.14 -13.61
N CYS A 73 15.74 -4.09 -12.31
CA CYS A 73 15.78 -5.29 -11.47
C CYS A 73 14.98 -5.14 -10.18
N ALA A 74 14.50 -3.95 -9.91
CA ALA A 74 13.67 -3.63 -8.74
C ALA A 74 12.22 -3.46 -9.16
N TYR A 75 11.30 -3.87 -8.31
CA TYR A 75 9.88 -3.71 -8.59
C TYR A 75 9.05 -3.76 -7.31
N THR A 76 7.85 -3.22 -7.38
CA THR A 76 6.81 -3.41 -6.36
C THR A 76 5.47 -3.45 -7.07
N GLU A 77 4.72 -4.53 -6.86
CA GLU A 77 3.41 -4.68 -7.50
C GLU A 77 2.41 -5.28 -6.52
N LEU A 78 1.15 -4.89 -6.64
CA LEU A 78 0.08 -5.52 -5.90
C LEU A 78 -0.40 -6.74 -6.68
N GLU A 79 -0.26 -7.91 -6.08
CA GLU A 79 -0.65 -9.17 -6.71
C GLU A 79 -2.11 -9.50 -6.47
N ALA A 80 -2.60 -9.25 -5.25
CA ALA A 80 -3.97 -9.55 -4.87
C ALA A 80 -4.38 -8.74 -3.66
N PHE A 81 -5.69 -8.62 -3.43
CA PHE A 81 -6.21 -8.05 -2.19
C PHE A 81 -7.41 -8.83 -1.70
N LEU A 82 -7.66 -8.74 -0.41
CA LEU A 82 -8.85 -9.30 0.22
C LEU A 82 -9.49 -8.22 1.08
N LEU A 83 -10.67 -7.77 0.68
CA LEU A 83 -11.47 -6.84 1.45
C LEU A 83 -12.44 -7.61 2.33
N HIS A 84 -12.48 -7.29 3.63
CA HIS A 84 -13.38 -7.94 4.59
C HIS A 84 -14.67 -7.13 4.69
N PRO A 85 -15.76 -7.55 4.01
CA PRO A 85 -16.99 -6.75 3.98
C PRO A 85 -17.61 -6.52 5.35
N GLU A 86 -17.42 -7.45 6.27
CA GLU A 86 -17.97 -7.36 7.62
C GLU A 86 -17.28 -6.32 8.49
N ARG A 87 -16.13 -5.79 8.06
CA ARG A 87 -15.36 -4.79 8.81
C ARG A 87 -15.14 -3.49 8.06
N VAL A 88 -15.67 -3.38 6.84
CA VAL A 88 -15.38 -2.23 5.96
C VAL A 88 -15.89 -0.91 6.54
N ASP A 89 -16.91 -0.95 7.41
CA ASP A 89 -17.45 0.24 8.07
C ASP A 89 -16.72 0.60 9.38
N HIS A 90 -15.67 -0.15 9.73
CA HIS A 90 -14.84 0.19 10.89
C HIS A 90 -13.77 1.19 10.51
N ILE A 91 -13.50 2.13 11.43
CA ILE A 91 -12.47 3.14 11.21
C ILE A 91 -11.09 2.49 11.27
N ILE A 92 -10.27 2.74 10.26
CA ILE A 92 -8.92 2.21 10.19
C ILE A 92 -8.07 2.81 11.31
N THR A 93 -7.39 1.96 12.06
CA THR A 93 -6.53 2.38 13.17
C THR A 93 -5.05 2.24 12.87
N GLY A 94 -4.69 1.47 11.85
CA GLY A 94 -3.28 1.33 11.49
C GLY A 94 -3.06 0.50 10.24
N VAL A 95 -1.80 0.47 9.83
CA VAL A 95 -1.29 -0.36 8.74
C VAL A 95 -0.05 -1.08 9.27
N GLY A 96 0.02 -2.39 9.04
CA GLY A 96 1.18 -3.18 9.41
C GLY A 96 1.51 -4.16 8.31
N THR A 97 2.64 -4.85 8.44
CA THR A 97 3.08 -5.81 7.44
C THR A 97 3.58 -7.08 8.10
N THR A 98 3.56 -8.16 7.33
CA THR A 98 4.12 -9.46 7.72
C THR A 98 4.82 -10.07 6.51
N ASP A 99 5.61 -11.12 6.78
CA ASP A 99 6.28 -11.92 5.73
C ASP A 99 7.20 -11.09 4.83
N GLY A 100 8.00 -10.21 5.43
CA GLY A 100 8.97 -9.43 4.68
C GLY A 100 8.34 -8.40 3.75
N PHE A 101 7.33 -7.70 4.23
CA PHE A 101 6.58 -6.69 3.44
C PHE A 101 5.87 -7.28 2.22
N THR A 102 5.55 -8.58 2.26
CA THR A 102 4.76 -9.21 1.21
C THR A 102 3.27 -9.28 1.56
N ARG A 103 2.93 -9.11 2.82
CA ARG A 103 1.54 -9.04 3.29
C ARG A 103 1.35 -7.73 4.04
N TRP A 104 0.49 -6.88 3.53
CA TRP A 104 0.18 -5.59 4.15
C TRP A 104 -1.23 -5.65 4.71
N HIS A 105 -1.39 -5.21 5.95
CA HIS A 105 -2.65 -5.29 6.69
C HIS A 105 -3.12 -3.88 7.03
N ILE A 106 -4.27 -3.51 6.47
CA ILE A 106 -4.97 -2.28 6.86
C ILE A 106 -6.03 -2.74 7.85
N TYR A 107 -5.87 -2.37 9.11
CA TYR A 107 -6.67 -2.95 10.18
C TYR A 107 -7.43 -1.90 10.99
N ALA A 108 -8.47 -2.38 11.68
CA ALA A 108 -9.28 -1.61 12.60
C ALA A 108 -9.34 -2.35 13.94
N ASP A 109 -10.27 -1.94 14.81
CA ASP A 109 -10.37 -2.50 16.17
C ASP A 109 -10.73 -3.99 16.19
N MET A 110 -11.45 -4.48 15.18
CA MET A 110 -11.89 -5.90 15.11
C MET A 110 -11.01 -6.77 14.21
N GLY A 111 -9.93 -6.22 13.69
CA GLY A 111 -9.00 -6.95 12.83
C GLY A 111 -8.84 -6.31 11.46
N ASP A 112 -8.31 -7.09 10.52
CA ASP A 112 -8.03 -6.59 9.18
C ASP A 112 -9.31 -6.19 8.45
N VAL A 113 -9.29 -5.00 7.86
CA VAL A 113 -10.31 -4.51 6.94
C VAL A 113 -9.92 -4.87 5.52
N LEU A 114 -8.64 -4.69 5.19
CA LEU A 114 -8.09 -4.96 3.87
C LEU A 114 -6.72 -5.60 4.01
N GLU A 115 -6.50 -6.69 3.30
CA GLU A 115 -5.20 -7.35 3.21
C GLU A 115 -4.68 -7.23 1.80
N LEU A 116 -3.40 -6.90 1.67
CA LEU A 116 -2.75 -6.77 0.36
C LEU A 116 -1.65 -7.82 0.26
N THR A 117 -1.57 -8.47 -0.90
CA THR A 117 -0.45 -9.35 -1.25
C THR A 117 0.45 -8.60 -2.21
N VAL A 118 1.70 -8.38 -1.81
CA VAL A 118 2.63 -7.50 -2.51
C VAL A 118 3.86 -8.29 -2.93
N GLY A 119 4.19 -8.23 -4.22
CA GLY A 119 5.44 -8.74 -4.74
C GLY A 119 6.43 -7.60 -4.88
N TRP A 120 7.64 -7.76 -4.38
CA TRP A 120 8.65 -6.72 -4.48
C TRP A 120 10.07 -7.25 -4.41
N SER A 121 10.98 -6.46 -4.97
CA SER A 121 12.42 -6.66 -4.82
C SER A 121 13.12 -5.32 -4.98
N SER A 122 14.09 -5.06 -4.13
CA SER A 122 14.91 -3.85 -4.23
C SER A 122 16.05 -3.98 -5.26
N GLY A 123 16.25 -5.18 -5.82
CA GLY A 123 17.40 -5.44 -6.67
C GLY A 123 18.68 -5.61 -5.84
N ASN A 124 19.80 -5.81 -6.54
CA ASN A 124 21.11 -5.94 -5.92
C ASN A 124 22.19 -5.43 -6.89
N PRO A 125 22.80 -4.26 -6.66
CA PRO A 125 22.51 -3.31 -5.59
C PRO A 125 21.13 -2.69 -5.72
N PHE A 126 20.73 -1.89 -4.73
CA PHE A 126 19.41 -1.27 -4.73
C PHE A 126 19.18 -0.39 -5.95
N TYR A 127 17.97 -0.47 -6.50
CA TYR A 127 17.53 0.37 -7.59
C TYR A 127 16.37 1.26 -7.10
N TYR A 128 16.13 2.37 -7.78
CA TYR A 128 15.13 3.34 -7.35
C TYR A 128 13.69 2.90 -7.63
N GLY A 129 13.49 1.88 -8.40
CA GLY A 129 12.17 1.47 -8.88
C GLY A 129 11.39 0.55 -7.94
N TYR A 130 11.65 0.56 -6.64
CA TYR A 130 10.85 -0.25 -5.72
C TYR A 130 10.12 0.61 -4.69
N GLY A 131 9.10 0.02 -4.05
CA GLY A 131 8.13 0.74 -3.25
C GLY A 131 7.01 1.29 -4.14
N PHE A 132 5.77 1.28 -3.67
CA PHE A 132 4.67 1.87 -4.42
C PHE A 132 4.87 3.38 -4.56
N ASN A 133 4.46 3.92 -5.71
CA ASN A 133 4.26 5.36 -5.82
C ASN A 133 2.85 5.66 -5.28
N ILE A 134 2.79 6.20 -4.08
CA ILE A 134 1.52 6.44 -3.38
C ILE A 134 1.10 7.88 -3.60
N THR A 135 -0.08 8.07 -4.16
CA THR A 135 -0.67 9.40 -4.37
C THR A 135 -2.02 9.47 -3.70
N VAL A 136 -2.37 10.65 -3.21
CA VAL A 136 -3.65 10.92 -2.56
C VAL A 136 -4.32 12.06 -3.30
N GLU A 137 -5.54 11.84 -3.78
CA GLU A 137 -6.32 12.83 -4.50
C GLU A 137 -7.68 13.02 -3.87
N GLU A 138 -8.20 14.24 -3.93
CA GLU A 138 -9.58 14.48 -3.56
C GLU A 138 -10.47 14.19 -4.76
N VAL A 139 -11.54 13.43 -4.50
CA VAL A 139 -12.55 13.15 -5.51
C VAL A 139 -13.51 14.30 -5.55
N SER A 140 -13.64 14.96 -6.69
CA SER A 140 -14.61 16.02 -6.88
C SER A 140 -16.01 15.43 -6.76
N ALA A 141 -16.84 16.06 -5.95
CA ALA A 141 -18.22 15.66 -5.79
C ALA A 141 -19.02 15.95 -7.06
#